data_ea9033886e923002b656293caabdce21
#
_entry.id   ea9033886e923002b656293caabdce21
#
_cell.length_a   1.000
_cell.length_b   1.000
_cell.length_c   1.000
_cell.angle_alpha   90.00
_cell.angle_beta   90.00
_cell.angle_gamma   90.00
#
_symmetry.space_group_name_H-M   'P 1'
#
loop_
_entity.id
_entity.type
_entity.pdbx_description
1 polymer ?
#
loop_
_entity_poly.entity_id
_entity_poly.type
_entity_poly.pdbx_seq_one_letter_code
_entity_poly.pdbx_strand_id
1 'polypeptide(L)'
;MWYTTKWVGDTMFSNDLVCNIIEYLNNNINKEITIDELSLLFYFDKVYIMRRFKKELNISIHEYINTMRIYNSLKYFKDDNYILSIAFKNGFNSLEYFSEVFKKNMGVSPNIYKKYSNYKNVTDKEQEKILDNLSRIINIKTNVLNYLNHRKPIISNYVKKFELK
;
A
#
# COMPACT_ATOMS: atom_id res chain seq x y z
N MET A 1 -19.57 30.64 -18.69
CA MET A 1 -18.50 31.33 -17.92
C MET A 1 -18.00 30.41 -16.80
N TRP A 2 -17.37 29.26 -17.15
CA TRP A 2 -17.03 28.14 -16.22
C TRP A 2 -15.60 27.58 -16.44
N TYR A 3 -14.63 28.41 -16.89
CA TYR A 3 -13.30 27.94 -17.33
C TYR A 3 -12.10 28.50 -16.55
N THR A 4 -12.30 29.26 -15.47
CA THR A 4 -11.19 29.92 -14.76
C THR A 4 -10.78 29.23 -13.44
N THR A 5 -11.54 28.26 -12.94
CA THR A 5 -11.21 27.57 -11.68
C THR A 5 -10.35 26.32 -11.86
N LYS A 6 -10.16 25.85 -13.11
CA LYS A 6 -9.45 24.59 -13.39
C LYS A 6 -7.92 24.70 -13.26
N TRP A 7 -7.34 25.87 -13.45
CA TRP A 7 -5.87 26.04 -13.45
C TRP A 7 -5.25 26.26 -12.07
N VAL A 8 -5.96 26.85 -11.13
CA VAL A 8 -5.47 27.05 -9.75
C VAL A 8 -5.66 25.76 -8.92
N GLY A 9 -6.68 24.96 -9.26
CA GLY A 9 -6.93 23.66 -8.62
C GLY A 9 -5.91 22.58 -8.97
N ASP A 10 -5.48 22.50 -10.24
CA ASP A 10 -4.65 21.40 -10.73
C ASP A 10 -3.25 21.32 -10.08
N THR A 11 -2.65 22.42 -9.68
CA THR A 11 -1.34 22.42 -9.02
C THR A 11 -1.43 22.14 -7.51
N MET A 12 -2.49 22.62 -6.87
CA MET A 12 -2.66 22.45 -5.42
C MET A 12 -3.22 21.07 -5.07
N PHE A 13 -4.26 20.60 -5.77
CA PHE A 13 -4.84 19.27 -5.59
C PHE A 13 -3.94 18.14 -6.11
N SER A 14 -3.15 18.37 -7.16
CA SER A 14 -2.24 17.35 -7.69
C SER A 14 -1.08 17.01 -6.75
N ASN A 15 -0.62 17.98 -5.95
CA ASN A 15 0.44 17.72 -4.96
C ASN A 15 -0.04 16.86 -3.79
N ASP A 16 -1.32 16.93 -3.46
CA ASP A 16 -1.92 16.16 -2.36
C ASP A 16 -2.59 14.87 -2.82
N LEU A 17 -2.79 14.68 -4.13
CA LEU A 17 -3.48 13.52 -4.70
C LEU A 17 -2.89 12.20 -4.22
N VAL A 18 -1.56 12.04 -4.31
CA VAL A 18 -0.91 10.78 -3.91
C VAL A 18 -1.00 10.56 -2.40
N CYS A 19 -0.92 11.61 -1.58
CA CYS A 19 -1.15 11.51 -0.14
C CYS A 19 -2.58 11.03 0.17
N ASN A 20 -3.57 11.61 -0.48
CA ASN A 20 -4.97 11.23 -0.31
C ASN A 20 -5.25 9.80 -0.78
N ILE A 21 -4.63 9.39 -1.89
CA ILE A 21 -4.70 8.00 -2.37
C ILE A 21 -4.09 7.06 -1.34
N ILE A 22 -2.89 7.34 -0.81
CA ILE A 22 -2.24 6.50 0.19
C ILE A 22 -3.12 6.36 1.44
N GLU A 23 -3.69 7.45 1.92
CA GLU A 23 -4.57 7.45 3.09
C GLU A 23 -5.83 6.60 2.82
N TYR A 24 -6.46 6.77 1.67
CA TYR A 24 -7.59 5.96 1.26
C TYR A 24 -7.25 4.48 1.18
N LEU A 25 -6.13 4.12 0.53
CA LEU A 25 -5.66 2.74 0.41
C LEU A 25 -5.41 2.11 1.79
N ASN A 26 -4.74 2.82 2.70
CA ASN A 26 -4.44 2.31 4.03
C ASN A 26 -5.70 2.06 4.87
N ASN A 27 -6.71 2.94 4.76
CA ASN A 27 -7.97 2.81 5.48
C ASN A 27 -8.87 1.70 4.92
N ASN A 28 -8.69 1.32 3.65
CA ASN A 28 -9.52 0.34 2.96
C ASN A 28 -8.74 -0.90 2.50
N ILE A 29 -7.52 -1.12 3.00
CA ILE A 29 -6.57 -2.11 2.47
C ILE A 29 -7.13 -3.54 2.39
N ASN A 30 -8.04 -3.91 3.27
CA ASN A 30 -8.68 -5.23 3.33
C ASN A 30 -9.93 -5.37 2.45
N LYS A 31 -10.34 -4.29 1.76
CA LYS A 31 -11.47 -4.28 0.84
C LYS A 31 -10.99 -4.40 -0.60
N GLU A 32 -11.90 -4.75 -1.49
CA GLU A 32 -11.63 -4.63 -2.92
C GLU A 32 -11.47 -3.15 -3.28
N ILE A 33 -10.37 -2.82 -3.93
CA ILE A 33 -10.07 -1.45 -4.37
C ILE A 33 -9.75 -1.52 -5.86
N THR A 34 -10.50 -0.76 -6.65
CA THR A 34 -10.30 -0.68 -8.10
C THR A 34 -9.76 0.69 -8.52
N ILE A 35 -9.08 0.74 -9.65
CA ILE A 35 -8.62 2.02 -10.21
C ILE A 35 -9.79 2.90 -10.67
N ASP A 36 -10.93 2.26 -11.04
CA ASP A 36 -12.16 2.96 -11.38
C ASP A 36 -12.72 3.71 -10.18
N GLU A 37 -12.75 3.05 -9.04
CA GLU A 37 -13.16 3.67 -7.77
C GLU A 37 -12.27 4.87 -7.40
N LEU A 38 -10.96 4.73 -7.52
CA LEU A 38 -10.03 5.86 -7.26
C LEU A 38 -10.24 7.01 -8.25
N SER A 39 -10.49 6.69 -9.53
CA SER A 39 -10.77 7.69 -10.55
C SER A 39 -12.04 8.49 -10.25
N LEU A 40 -13.11 7.81 -9.83
CA LEU A 40 -14.36 8.45 -9.44
C LEU A 40 -14.21 9.28 -8.15
N LEU A 41 -13.51 8.74 -7.15
CA LEU A 41 -13.35 9.36 -5.85
C LEU A 41 -12.52 10.65 -5.91
N PHE A 42 -11.43 10.64 -6.67
CA PHE A 42 -10.50 11.75 -6.73
C PHE A 42 -10.70 12.67 -7.96
N TYR A 43 -11.64 12.34 -8.86
CA TYR A 43 -11.93 13.10 -10.07
C TYR A 43 -10.75 13.26 -11.03
N PHE A 44 -9.87 12.26 -11.10
CA PHE A 44 -8.75 12.21 -12.03
C PHE A 44 -8.85 10.99 -12.94
N ASP A 45 -8.30 11.11 -14.15
CA ASP A 45 -8.18 9.98 -15.08
C ASP A 45 -7.33 8.85 -14.49
N LYS A 46 -7.73 7.60 -14.79
CA LYS A 46 -7.06 6.38 -14.29
C LYS A 46 -5.57 6.33 -14.62
N VAL A 47 -5.22 6.69 -15.86
CA VAL A 47 -3.83 6.67 -16.33
C VAL A 47 -3.01 7.75 -15.60
N TYR A 48 -3.60 8.92 -15.38
CA TYR A 48 -2.97 9.98 -14.61
C TYR A 48 -2.69 9.54 -13.16
N ILE A 49 -3.68 8.96 -12.47
CA ILE A 49 -3.53 8.44 -11.11
C ILE A 49 -2.40 7.41 -11.04
N MET A 50 -2.42 6.40 -11.93
CA MET A 50 -1.41 5.34 -11.95
C MET A 50 0.00 5.87 -12.20
N ARG A 51 0.16 6.77 -13.18
CA ARG A 51 1.45 7.39 -13.51
C ARG A 51 1.96 8.27 -12.39
N ARG A 52 1.09 9.10 -11.81
CA ARG A 52 1.46 10.00 -10.73
C ARG A 52 1.90 9.25 -9.48
N PHE A 53 1.15 8.23 -9.07
CA PHE A 53 1.49 7.37 -7.93
C PHE A 53 2.85 6.69 -8.14
N LYS A 54 3.05 6.06 -9.31
CA LYS A 54 4.32 5.38 -9.64
C LYS A 54 5.49 6.35 -9.73
N LYS A 55 5.29 7.54 -10.25
CA LYS A 55 6.33 8.59 -10.35
C LYS A 55 6.82 9.03 -8.96
N GLU A 56 5.88 9.23 -8.02
CA GLU A 56 6.21 9.75 -6.69
C GLU A 56 6.78 8.69 -5.75
N LEU A 57 6.30 7.44 -5.86
CA LEU A 57 6.62 6.37 -4.91
C LEU A 57 7.48 5.25 -5.50
N ASN A 58 7.76 5.28 -6.80
CA ASN A 58 8.49 4.26 -7.55
C ASN A 58 7.88 2.84 -7.44
N ILE A 59 6.60 2.74 -7.11
CA ILE A 59 5.83 1.49 -6.98
C ILE A 59 4.43 1.70 -7.56
N SER A 60 3.84 0.69 -8.19
CA SER A 60 2.47 0.78 -8.68
C SER A 60 1.46 0.68 -7.54
N ILE A 61 0.24 1.22 -7.74
CA ILE A 61 -0.87 1.13 -6.76
C ILE A 61 -1.17 -0.33 -6.41
N HIS A 62 -1.29 -1.19 -7.41
CA HIS A 62 -1.57 -2.62 -7.21
C HIS A 62 -0.46 -3.32 -6.43
N GLU A 63 0.80 -3.04 -6.76
CA GLU A 63 1.94 -3.58 -6.02
C GLU A 63 1.98 -3.06 -4.58
N TYR A 64 1.68 -1.78 -4.36
CA TYR A 64 1.58 -1.19 -3.03
C TYR A 64 0.50 -1.89 -2.19
N ILE A 65 -0.73 -2.04 -2.73
CA ILE A 65 -1.83 -2.74 -2.05
C ILE A 65 -1.41 -4.15 -1.65
N ASN A 66 -0.90 -4.93 -2.60
CA ASN A 66 -0.48 -6.30 -2.34
C ASN A 66 0.63 -6.40 -1.30
N THR A 67 1.65 -5.53 -1.39
CA THR A 67 2.75 -5.50 -0.41
C THR A 67 2.24 -5.17 0.99
N MET A 68 1.34 -4.20 1.14
CA MET A 68 0.77 -3.83 2.44
C MET A 68 -0.16 -4.92 2.99
N ARG A 69 -0.95 -5.58 2.15
CA ARG A 69 -1.77 -6.74 2.56
C ARG A 69 -0.90 -7.89 3.10
N ILE A 70 0.18 -8.22 2.39
CA ILE A 70 1.13 -9.23 2.85
C ILE A 70 1.77 -8.81 4.17
N TYR A 71 2.28 -7.58 4.27
CA TYR A 71 2.85 -7.08 5.52
C TYR A 71 1.86 -7.19 6.69
N ASN A 72 0.62 -6.78 6.51
CA ASN A 72 -0.42 -6.85 7.53
C ASN A 72 -0.78 -8.30 7.90
N SER A 73 -0.62 -9.25 6.98
CA SER A 73 -0.91 -10.66 7.21
C SER A 73 0.10 -11.34 8.13
N LEU A 74 1.36 -10.85 8.18
CA LEU A 74 2.48 -11.52 8.87
C LEU A 74 2.22 -11.73 10.36
N LYS A 75 1.52 -10.80 11.02
CA LYS A 75 1.19 -10.88 12.45
C LYS A 75 0.28 -12.06 12.81
N TYR A 76 -0.49 -12.58 11.85
CA TYR A 76 -1.45 -13.66 12.07
C TYR A 76 -0.85 -15.05 11.93
N PHE A 77 0.42 -15.19 11.51
CA PHE A 77 1.09 -16.47 11.34
C PHE A 77 1.61 -17.08 12.66
N LYS A 78 1.75 -16.28 13.71
CA LYS A 78 2.15 -16.76 15.04
C LYS A 78 1.06 -17.55 15.73
N ASP A 79 -0.20 -17.25 15.41
CA ASP A 79 -1.35 -17.96 15.94
C ASP A 79 -1.62 -19.21 15.08
N ASP A 80 -2.36 -20.17 15.60
CA ASP A 80 -2.69 -21.40 14.87
C ASP A 80 -3.78 -21.21 13.80
N ASN A 81 -3.77 -20.03 13.18
CA ASN A 81 -4.73 -19.64 12.14
C ASN A 81 -4.52 -20.45 10.85
N TYR A 82 -5.61 -20.80 10.20
CA TYR A 82 -5.58 -21.35 8.85
C TYR A 82 -5.13 -20.29 7.85
N ILE A 83 -4.26 -20.67 6.91
CA ILE A 83 -3.73 -19.74 5.88
C ILE A 83 -4.86 -19.13 5.05
N LEU A 84 -5.91 -19.90 4.77
CA LEU A 84 -7.12 -19.42 4.10
C LEU A 84 -7.77 -18.26 4.87
N SER A 85 -7.91 -18.40 6.19
CA SER A 85 -8.46 -17.35 7.05
C SER A 85 -7.59 -16.09 7.05
N ILE A 86 -6.26 -16.26 7.07
CA ILE A 86 -5.30 -15.16 6.96
C ILE A 86 -5.47 -14.42 5.64
N ALA A 87 -5.62 -15.17 4.53
CA ALA A 87 -5.81 -14.59 3.20
C ALA A 87 -7.06 -13.70 3.14
N PHE A 88 -8.22 -14.23 3.51
CA PHE A 88 -9.49 -13.48 3.46
C PHE A 88 -9.49 -12.26 4.39
N LYS A 89 -8.96 -12.40 5.61
CA LYS A 89 -8.85 -11.30 6.56
C LYS A 89 -8.02 -10.12 6.05
N ASN A 90 -7.10 -10.38 5.11
CA ASN A 90 -6.25 -9.36 4.52
C ASN A 90 -6.67 -8.96 3.09
N GLY A 91 -7.92 -9.25 2.70
CA GLY A 91 -8.53 -8.75 1.46
C GLY A 91 -8.18 -9.54 0.20
N PHE A 92 -7.73 -10.79 0.33
CA PHE A 92 -7.54 -11.68 -0.80
C PHE A 92 -8.79 -12.54 -1.01
N ASN A 93 -9.21 -12.70 -2.25
CA ASN A 93 -10.43 -13.43 -2.61
C ASN A 93 -10.19 -14.93 -2.87
N SER A 94 -8.92 -15.38 -2.93
CA SER A 94 -8.57 -16.79 -3.03
C SER A 94 -7.25 -17.10 -2.34
N LEU A 95 -7.10 -18.35 -1.92
CA LEU A 95 -5.88 -18.87 -1.30
C LEU A 95 -4.74 -18.97 -2.32
N GLU A 96 -5.06 -19.32 -3.55
CA GLU A 96 -4.10 -19.46 -4.66
C GLU A 96 -3.44 -18.11 -4.93
N TYR A 97 -4.25 -17.07 -5.15
CA TYR A 97 -3.74 -15.72 -5.40
C TYR A 97 -2.97 -15.18 -4.21
N PHE A 98 -3.47 -15.37 -2.99
CA PHE A 98 -2.73 -15.02 -1.78
C PHE A 98 -1.35 -15.69 -1.73
N SER A 99 -1.30 -17.01 -2.00
CA SER A 99 -0.06 -17.79 -1.94
C SER A 99 0.97 -17.34 -2.98
N GLU A 100 0.51 -17.01 -4.19
CA GLU A 100 1.34 -16.46 -5.26
C GLU A 100 1.93 -15.10 -4.85
N VAL A 101 1.06 -14.17 -4.43
CA VAL A 101 1.46 -12.82 -3.99
C VAL A 101 2.36 -12.89 -2.75
N PHE A 102 2.06 -13.78 -1.82
CA PHE A 102 2.88 -13.99 -0.63
C PHE A 102 4.30 -14.46 -1.02
N LYS A 103 4.39 -15.50 -1.86
CA LYS A 103 5.68 -16.01 -2.34
C LYS A 103 6.48 -14.96 -3.10
N LYS A 104 5.81 -14.15 -3.93
CA LYS A 104 6.45 -13.03 -4.64
C LYS A 104 7.02 -11.99 -3.67
N ASN A 105 6.30 -11.67 -2.59
CA ASN A 105 6.69 -10.64 -1.63
C ASN A 105 7.67 -11.14 -0.56
N MET A 106 7.57 -12.39 -0.14
CA MET A 106 8.36 -12.96 0.98
C MET A 106 9.46 -13.92 0.53
N GLY A 107 9.50 -14.28 -0.76
CA GLY A 107 10.48 -15.24 -1.31
C GLY A 107 10.20 -16.70 -0.94
N VAL A 108 9.25 -16.96 -0.04
CA VAL A 108 8.86 -18.29 0.43
C VAL A 108 7.33 -18.43 0.45
N SER A 109 6.83 -19.67 0.46
CA SER A 109 5.39 -19.91 0.56
C SER A 109 4.84 -19.57 1.95
N PRO A 110 3.51 -19.30 2.08
CA PRO A 110 2.86 -19.06 3.37
C PRO A 110 3.12 -20.19 4.39
N ASN A 111 3.14 -21.45 3.94
CA ASN A 111 3.42 -22.61 4.81
C ASN A 111 4.85 -22.59 5.39
N ILE A 112 5.84 -22.21 4.57
CA ILE A 112 7.23 -22.08 5.02
C ILE A 112 7.33 -20.92 6.02
N TYR A 113 6.70 -19.78 5.71
CA TYR A 113 6.68 -18.65 6.64
C TYR A 113 5.98 -18.99 7.96
N LYS A 114 4.90 -19.79 7.92
CA LYS A 114 4.22 -20.27 9.15
C LYS A 114 5.15 -21.13 10.02
N LYS A 115 5.99 -21.98 9.42
CA LYS A 115 7.01 -22.73 10.16
C LYS A 115 8.03 -21.79 10.80
N TYR A 116 8.55 -20.83 10.05
CA TYR A 116 9.49 -19.81 10.53
C TYR A 116 8.92 -19.01 11.71
N SER A 117 7.72 -18.48 11.58
CA SER A 117 7.07 -17.67 12.62
C SER A 117 6.77 -18.43 13.92
N ASN A 118 6.67 -19.76 13.86
CA ASN A 118 6.44 -20.64 15.01
C ASN A 118 7.73 -21.38 15.46
N TYR A 119 8.90 -20.82 15.13
CA TYR A 119 10.22 -21.36 15.54
C TYR A 119 10.46 -22.82 15.13
N LYS A 120 9.79 -23.28 14.06
CA LYS A 120 10.04 -24.59 13.47
C LYS A 120 11.18 -24.51 12.47
N ASN A 121 11.87 -25.64 12.27
CA ASN A 121 13.02 -25.70 11.37
C ASN A 121 12.65 -25.28 9.94
N VAL A 122 13.35 -24.27 9.46
CA VAL A 122 13.43 -23.85 8.06
C VAL A 122 14.91 -23.79 7.68
N THR A 123 15.21 -23.92 6.39
CA THR A 123 16.61 -23.88 5.93
C THR A 123 17.17 -22.46 6.03
N ASP A 124 18.50 -22.34 6.17
CA ASP A 124 19.20 -21.04 6.22
C ASP A 124 18.86 -20.18 4.98
N LYS A 125 18.80 -20.82 3.81
CA LYS A 125 18.40 -20.16 2.56
C LYS A 125 16.97 -19.60 2.59
N GLU A 126 16.05 -20.27 3.26
CA GLU A 126 14.67 -19.76 3.42
C GLU A 126 14.62 -18.62 4.43
N GLN A 127 15.42 -18.67 5.50
CA GLN A 127 15.55 -17.58 6.47
C GLN A 127 16.13 -16.33 5.82
N GLU A 128 17.21 -16.47 5.06
CA GLU A 128 17.83 -15.38 4.32
C GLU A 128 16.81 -14.69 3.38
N LYS A 129 16.07 -15.46 2.58
CA LYS A 129 15.01 -14.93 1.71
C LYS A 129 13.94 -14.17 2.47
N ILE A 130 13.50 -14.67 3.62
CA ILE A 130 12.50 -14.02 4.46
C ILE A 130 13.03 -12.66 4.94
N LEU A 131 14.25 -12.63 5.46
CA LEU A 131 14.86 -11.41 6.01
C LEU A 131 15.09 -10.34 4.94
N ASP A 132 15.60 -10.72 3.77
CA ASP A 132 15.81 -9.81 2.65
C ASP A 132 14.51 -9.18 2.17
N ASN A 133 13.47 -10.00 2.02
CA ASN A 133 12.18 -9.52 1.58
C ASN A 133 11.45 -8.69 2.64
N LEU A 134 11.59 -9.01 3.92
CA LEU A 134 11.10 -8.15 5.01
C LEU A 134 11.78 -6.78 4.98
N SER A 135 13.09 -6.74 4.80
CA SER A 135 13.84 -5.49 4.67
C SER A 135 13.35 -4.65 3.49
N ARG A 136 13.09 -5.28 2.34
CA ARG A 136 12.49 -4.60 1.17
C ARG A 136 11.10 -4.02 1.47
N ILE A 137 10.22 -4.76 2.13
CA ILE A 137 8.87 -4.30 2.51
C ILE A 137 8.95 -3.12 3.49
N ILE A 138 9.83 -3.22 4.48
CA ILE A 138 10.07 -2.14 5.45
C ILE A 138 10.56 -0.88 4.75
N ASN A 139 11.48 -1.00 3.79
CA ASN A 139 11.96 0.13 2.99
C ASN A 139 10.83 0.81 2.20
N ILE A 140 9.93 0.04 1.58
CA ILE A 140 8.74 0.58 0.90
C ILE A 140 7.89 1.39 1.89
N LYS A 141 7.59 0.83 3.07
CA LYS A 141 6.82 1.53 4.10
C LYS A 141 7.50 2.82 4.55
N THR A 142 8.80 2.77 4.81
CA THR A 142 9.59 3.92 5.24
C THR A 142 9.58 5.01 4.18
N ASN A 143 9.76 4.67 2.92
CA ASN A 143 9.69 5.63 1.81
C ASN A 143 8.34 6.31 1.72
N VAL A 144 7.24 5.56 1.87
CA VAL A 144 5.88 6.11 1.89
C VAL A 144 5.67 7.03 3.09
N LEU A 145 6.11 6.64 4.28
CA LEU A 145 6.03 7.48 5.48
C LEU A 145 6.85 8.77 5.32
N ASN A 146 8.04 8.70 4.78
CA ASN A 146 8.87 9.87 4.49
C ASN A 146 8.17 10.79 3.48
N TYR A 147 7.61 10.23 2.42
CA TYR A 147 6.83 10.99 1.43
C TYR A 147 5.66 11.75 2.09
N LEU A 148 4.87 11.07 2.93
CA LEU A 148 3.75 11.67 3.65
C LEU A 148 4.23 12.77 4.63
N ASN A 149 5.29 12.52 5.39
CA ASN A 149 5.81 13.46 6.38
C ASN A 149 6.35 14.74 5.74
N HIS A 150 6.98 14.67 4.58
CA HIS A 150 7.46 15.85 3.86
C HIS A 150 6.32 16.68 3.25
N ARG A 151 5.14 16.10 3.03
CA ARG A 151 3.99 16.77 2.40
C ARG A 151 2.93 17.27 3.38
N LYS A 152 2.73 16.59 4.53
CA LYS A 152 1.79 17.01 5.58
C LYS A 152 2.01 18.44 6.11
N PRO A 153 3.24 18.93 6.34
CA PRO A 153 3.45 20.30 6.79
C PRO A 153 3.02 21.36 5.77
N ILE A 154 3.12 21.03 4.46
CA ILE A 154 2.69 21.94 3.38
C ILE A 154 1.17 22.10 3.42
N ILE A 155 0.42 21.01 3.61
CA ILE A 155 -1.05 21.02 3.71
C ILE A 155 -1.52 21.82 4.91
N SER A 156 -0.92 21.60 6.10
CA SER A 156 -1.30 22.28 7.33
C SER A 156 -1.05 23.80 7.25
N ASN A 157 -0.01 24.23 6.57
CA ASN A 157 0.30 25.65 6.37
C ASN A 157 -0.66 26.33 5.39
N TYR A 158 -1.18 25.60 4.40
CA TYR A 158 -2.19 26.11 3.47
C TYR A 158 -3.58 26.23 4.13
N VAL A 159 -4.02 25.21 4.88
CA VAL A 159 -5.30 25.26 5.61
C VAL A 159 -5.32 26.42 6.60
N LYS A 160 -4.27 26.60 7.41
CA LYS A 160 -4.15 27.77 8.31
C LYS A 160 -4.21 29.12 7.58
N LYS A 161 -3.75 29.20 6.36
CA LYS A 161 -3.77 30.43 5.55
C LYS A 161 -5.17 30.75 5.00
N PHE A 162 -6.05 29.76 4.87
CA PHE A 162 -7.43 29.95 4.44
C PHE A 162 -8.43 30.16 5.58
N GLU A 163 -8.13 29.68 6.80
CA GLU A 163 -8.95 29.91 7.99
C GLU A 163 -8.76 31.32 8.59
N LEU A 164 -7.73 32.06 8.17
CA LEU A 164 -7.41 33.41 8.63
C LEU A 164 -7.90 34.53 7.67
N LYS A 165 -8.80 34.24 6.75
CA LYS A 165 -9.50 35.21 5.90
C LYS A 165 -11.01 35.06 6.01
#